data_fe4975d0f8bd9194670e09e65bb42587
#
_entry.id   fe4975d0f8bd9194670e09e65bb42587
#
_cell.length_a   1.000
_cell.length_b   1.000
_cell.length_c   1.000
_cell.angle_alpha   90.00
_cell.angle_beta   90.00
_cell.angle_gamma   90.00
#
_symmetry.space_group_name_H-M   'P 1'
#
loop_
_entity.id
_entity.type
_entity.pdbx_description
1 polymer ?
#
loop_
_entity_poly.entity_id
_entity_poly.type
_entity_poly.pdbx_seq_one_letter_code
_entity_poly.pdbx_strand_id
1 'polypeptide(L)'
;MVSEVSRWFRISLLNLAIVAFIGVLLRYKIAFSLPFLDQHYLLHGHSHFAFAGWITQALMTLMVSYLFVSGQTSAFKKYRNLLVLNLITAYGMVISFPLQGYGFFAIVFSTLSIFVSYGFAFSFWKDLNELKDERISKWWFKGSLIFSVISSIGPFSLSYMMASDNLHEKWYLASIYFFLHFQYNGWFFFACMGLLVHRLELMGIHLDIFKKSFLYFFAACIPAYFLSVLWIPIHTIIYLIVIISALVQMYGWILFLKLIRANIEKLKINLSK
;
A
#
# COMPACT_ATOMS: atom_id res chain seq x y z
N MET A 1 -18.40 -16.53 -8.55
CA MET A 1 -16.99 -16.38 -8.12
C MET A 1 -16.23 -15.36 -8.98
N VAL A 2 -15.97 -15.67 -10.25
CA VAL A 2 -15.27 -14.75 -11.19
C VAL A 2 -15.99 -13.39 -11.30
N SER A 3 -17.31 -13.33 -11.14
CA SER A 3 -18.09 -12.10 -11.25
C SER A 3 -17.83 -11.07 -10.14
N GLU A 4 -17.68 -11.46 -8.85
CA GLU A 4 -17.47 -10.50 -7.75
C GLU A 4 -16.05 -9.95 -7.74
N VAL A 5 -15.04 -10.80 -7.83
CA VAL A 5 -13.63 -10.35 -7.97
C VAL A 5 -13.50 -9.45 -9.20
N SER A 6 -14.04 -9.88 -10.35
CA SER A 6 -13.99 -9.12 -11.58
C SER A 6 -14.71 -7.77 -11.46
N ARG A 7 -15.85 -7.72 -10.77
CA ARG A 7 -16.58 -6.46 -10.53
C ARG A 7 -15.77 -5.46 -9.72
N TRP A 8 -15.25 -5.87 -8.56
CA TRP A 8 -14.45 -4.99 -7.70
C TRP A 8 -13.12 -4.59 -8.36
N PHE A 9 -12.50 -5.51 -9.10
CA PHE A 9 -11.28 -5.20 -9.83
C PHE A 9 -11.50 -4.23 -10.99
N ARG A 10 -12.63 -4.34 -11.71
CA ARG A 10 -13.02 -3.36 -12.75
C ARG A 10 -13.20 -1.96 -12.16
N ILE A 11 -13.75 -1.85 -10.96
CA ILE A 11 -13.85 -0.55 -10.26
C ILE A 11 -12.45 0.01 -10.00
N SER A 12 -11.52 -0.81 -9.54
CA SER A 12 -10.13 -0.38 -9.33
C SER A 12 -9.44 0.05 -10.63
N LEU A 13 -9.70 -0.62 -11.75
CA LEU A 13 -9.19 -0.22 -13.07
C LEU A 13 -9.82 1.10 -13.57
N LEU A 14 -11.11 1.30 -13.32
CA LEU A 14 -11.77 2.59 -13.61
C LEU A 14 -11.13 3.71 -12.77
N ASN A 15 -10.86 3.45 -11.50
CA ASN A 15 -10.17 4.41 -10.64
C ASN A 15 -8.75 4.72 -11.14
N LEU A 16 -8.03 3.71 -11.67
CA LEU A 16 -6.74 3.95 -12.35
C LEU A 16 -6.89 4.90 -13.55
N ALA A 17 -7.93 4.70 -14.36
CA ALA A 17 -8.19 5.58 -15.50
C ALA A 17 -8.46 7.04 -15.05
N ILE A 18 -9.20 7.22 -13.93
CA ILE A 18 -9.42 8.54 -13.31
C ILE A 18 -8.09 9.14 -12.83
N VAL A 19 -7.25 8.35 -12.13
CA VAL A 19 -5.90 8.79 -11.70
C VAL A 19 -5.08 9.24 -12.91
N ALA A 20 -5.05 8.44 -13.98
CA ALA A 20 -4.31 8.76 -15.20
C ALA A 20 -4.83 10.05 -15.85
N PHE A 21 -6.14 10.23 -15.93
CA PHE A 21 -6.75 11.45 -16.46
C PHE A 21 -6.37 12.70 -15.66
N ILE A 22 -6.45 12.64 -14.32
CA ILE A 22 -6.03 13.76 -13.46
C ILE A 22 -4.51 14.01 -13.62
N GLY A 23 -3.71 12.95 -13.77
CA GLY A 23 -2.27 13.07 -14.06
C GLY A 23 -1.99 13.79 -15.38
N VAL A 24 -2.79 13.54 -16.43
CA VAL A 24 -2.72 14.29 -17.70
C VAL A 24 -3.09 15.76 -17.49
N LEU A 25 -4.15 16.05 -16.73
CA LEU A 25 -4.51 17.45 -16.42
C LEU A 25 -3.41 18.18 -15.66
N LEU A 26 -2.77 17.54 -14.69
CA LEU A 26 -1.63 18.10 -13.96
C LEU A 26 -0.46 18.43 -14.90
N ARG A 27 -0.16 17.57 -15.87
CA ARG A 27 0.87 17.82 -16.90
C ARG A 27 0.46 18.94 -17.85
N TYR A 28 -0.79 18.95 -18.30
CA TYR A 28 -1.33 20.00 -19.16
C TYR A 28 -1.17 21.38 -18.50
N LYS A 29 -1.48 21.50 -17.20
CA LYS A 29 -1.33 22.77 -16.45
C LYS A 29 0.10 23.31 -16.36
N ILE A 30 1.12 22.48 -16.55
CA ILE A 30 2.52 22.96 -16.60
C ILE A 30 2.76 23.79 -17.87
N ALA A 31 2.13 23.41 -18.98
CA ALA A 31 2.34 24.07 -20.28
C ALA A 31 1.25 25.11 -20.60
N PHE A 32 0.03 24.93 -20.07
CA PHE A 32 -1.15 25.74 -20.43
C PHE A 32 -1.88 26.19 -19.17
N SER A 33 -2.43 27.41 -19.22
CA SER A 33 -3.20 27.97 -18.11
C SER A 33 -4.58 27.32 -18.00
N LEU A 34 -4.92 26.84 -16.79
CA LEU A 34 -6.28 26.45 -16.38
C LEU A 34 -6.59 27.15 -15.05
N PRO A 35 -7.02 28.42 -15.07
CA PRO A 35 -7.10 29.27 -13.87
C PRO A 35 -8.15 28.82 -12.85
N PHE A 36 -9.16 28.05 -13.28
CA PHE A 36 -10.23 27.54 -12.41
C PHE A 36 -9.84 26.30 -11.60
N LEU A 37 -8.64 25.71 -11.83
CA LEU A 37 -8.09 24.59 -11.08
C LEU A 37 -6.79 25.00 -10.41
N ASP A 38 -6.71 24.89 -9.10
CA ASP A 38 -5.44 25.05 -8.37
C ASP A 38 -4.55 23.82 -8.60
N GLN A 39 -3.28 24.04 -8.96
CA GLN A 39 -2.31 22.98 -9.26
C GLN A 39 -2.00 22.10 -8.03
N HIS A 40 -1.83 22.74 -6.88
CA HIS A 40 -1.47 22.07 -5.65
C HIS A 40 -2.63 21.23 -5.10
N TYR A 41 -3.85 21.80 -5.14
CA TYR A 41 -5.07 21.10 -4.74
C TYR A 41 -5.36 19.89 -5.62
N LEU A 42 -5.20 20.05 -6.94
CA LEU A 42 -5.39 18.95 -7.90
C LEU A 42 -4.36 17.84 -7.67
N LEU A 43 -3.10 18.19 -7.35
CA LEU A 43 -2.04 17.23 -7.03
C LEU A 43 -2.38 16.42 -5.77
N HIS A 44 -2.93 17.05 -4.73
CA HIS A 44 -3.39 16.34 -3.55
C HIS A 44 -4.54 15.37 -3.88
N GLY A 45 -5.56 15.82 -4.62
CA GLY A 45 -6.66 14.96 -5.07
C GLY A 45 -6.15 13.75 -5.86
N HIS A 46 -5.23 13.97 -6.81
CA HIS A 46 -4.58 12.93 -7.60
C HIS A 46 -3.86 11.91 -6.69
N SER A 47 -3.00 12.36 -5.80
CA SER A 47 -2.18 11.51 -4.96
C SER A 47 -3.01 10.67 -3.99
N HIS A 48 -3.93 11.29 -3.26
CA HIS A 48 -4.80 10.58 -2.32
C HIS A 48 -5.70 9.56 -3.03
N PHE A 49 -6.22 9.89 -4.23
CA PHE A 49 -7.04 8.95 -4.98
C PHE A 49 -6.22 7.81 -5.59
N ALA A 50 -4.98 8.07 -6.03
CA ALA A 50 -4.08 7.02 -6.49
C ALA A 50 -3.78 5.99 -5.38
N PHE A 51 -3.55 6.45 -4.15
CA PHE A 51 -3.30 5.58 -3.01
C PHE A 51 -4.56 4.83 -2.55
N ALA A 52 -5.63 5.54 -2.22
CA ALA A 52 -6.83 4.96 -1.62
C ALA A 52 -7.79 4.37 -2.67
N GLY A 53 -8.08 5.12 -3.72
CA GLY A 53 -9.08 4.75 -4.71
C GLY A 53 -8.62 3.68 -5.69
N TRP A 54 -7.33 3.67 -6.04
CA TRP A 54 -6.81 2.69 -6.98
C TRP A 54 -6.04 1.57 -6.29
N ILE A 55 -4.82 1.82 -5.80
CA ILE A 55 -3.93 0.74 -5.32
C ILE A 55 -4.52 0.01 -4.11
N THR A 56 -4.93 0.75 -3.08
CA THR A 56 -5.53 0.15 -1.88
C THR A 56 -6.80 -0.61 -2.20
N GLN A 57 -7.68 -0.06 -3.04
CA GLN A 57 -8.91 -0.77 -3.46
C GLN A 57 -8.59 -2.07 -4.19
N ALA A 58 -7.61 -2.06 -5.11
CA ALA A 58 -7.18 -3.26 -5.83
C ALA A 58 -6.59 -4.31 -4.87
N LEU A 59 -5.68 -3.90 -3.98
CA LEU A 59 -5.04 -4.79 -3.02
C LEU A 59 -6.06 -5.38 -2.03
N MET A 60 -6.94 -4.57 -1.45
CA MET A 60 -8.02 -5.07 -0.58
C MET A 60 -8.88 -6.11 -1.32
N THR A 61 -9.25 -5.84 -2.58
CA THR A 61 -10.04 -6.78 -3.39
C THR A 61 -9.30 -8.09 -3.60
N LEU A 62 -8.02 -8.05 -3.98
CA LEU A 62 -7.22 -9.24 -4.23
C LEU A 62 -6.93 -10.02 -2.94
N MET A 63 -6.72 -9.34 -1.81
CA MET A 63 -6.57 -9.98 -0.51
C MET A 63 -7.87 -10.65 -0.06
N VAL A 64 -9.03 -10.03 -0.26
CA VAL A 64 -10.34 -10.68 0.00
C VAL A 64 -10.53 -11.90 -0.92
N SER A 65 -10.09 -11.81 -2.18
CA SER A 65 -10.08 -12.96 -3.09
C SER A 65 -9.19 -14.10 -2.58
N TYR A 66 -8.04 -13.79 -1.97
CA TYR A 66 -7.19 -14.79 -1.32
C TYR A 66 -7.94 -15.55 -0.22
N LEU A 67 -8.65 -14.86 0.69
CA LEU A 67 -9.46 -15.50 1.73
C LEU A 67 -10.54 -16.40 1.12
N PHE A 68 -11.19 -15.89 0.07
CA PHE A 68 -12.25 -16.64 -0.62
C PHE A 68 -11.71 -17.95 -1.22
N VAL A 69 -10.59 -17.91 -1.95
CA VAL A 69 -9.93 -19.08 -2.54
C VAL A 69 -9.40 -20.03 -1.46
N SER A 70 -9.03 -19.49 -0.30
CA SER A 70 -8.56 -20.27 0.86
C SER A 70 -9.68 -20.90 1.69
N GLY A 71 -10.96 -20.85 1.22
CA GLY A 71 -12.08 -21.56 1.82
C GLY A 71 -13.10 -20.68 2.54
N GLN A 72 -12.85 -19.38 2.72
CA GLN A 72 -13.82 -18.46 3.33
C GLN A 72 -14.83 -17.97 2.25
N THR A 73 -15.77 -18.81 1.87
CA THR A 73 -16.72 -18.53 0.77
C THR A 73 -17.59 -17.29 0.95
N SER A 74 -17.74 -16.79 2.18
CA SER A 74 -18.49 -15.56 2.50
C SER A 74 -17.61 -14.29 2.54
N ALA A 75 -16.30 -14.37 2.22
CA ALA A 75 -15.35 -13.26 2.36
C ALA A 75 -15.83 -11.97 1.67
N PHE A 76 -16.25 -12.02 0.39
CA PHE A 76 -16.76 -10.82 -0.29
C PHE A 76 -18.01 -10.21 0.35
N LYS A 77 -18.93 -11.02 0.90
CA LYS A 77 -20.08 -10.52 1.63
C LYS A 77 -19.66 -9.82 2.92
N LYS A 78 -18.72 -10.41 3.67
CA LYS A 78 -18.17 -9.85 4.92
C LYS A 78 -17.45 -8.52 4.68
N TYR A 79 -16.61 -8.44 3.65
CA TYR A 79 -15.77 -7.27 3.38
C TYR A 79 -16.45 -6.20 2.52
N ARG A 80 -17.65 -6.46 1.99
CA ARG A 80 -18.37 -5.55 1.09
C ARG A 80 -18.44 -4.12 1.63
N ASN A 81 -18.83 -3.97 2.90
CA ASN A 81 -18.97 -2.65 3.51
C ASN A 81 -17.63 -1.90 3.60
N LEU A 82 -16.54 -2.59 3.95
CA LEU A 82 -15.21 -1.99 4.00
C LEU A 82 -14.73 -1.56 2.60
N LEU A 83 -14.96 -2.39 1.57
CA LEU A 83 -14.64 -2.05 0.20
C LEU A 83 -15.46 -0.84 -0.30
N VAL A 84 -16.74 -0.76 0.05
CA VAL A 84 -17.60 0.39 -0.28
C VAL A 84 -17.17 1.64 0.48
N LEU A 85 -16.88 1.54 1.77
CA LEU A 85 -16.43 2.68 2.58
C LEU A 85 -15.09 3.21 2.08
N ASN A 86 -14.17 2.34 1.66
CA ASN A 86 -12.91 2.77 1.04
C ASN A 86 -13.17 3.58 -0.25
N LEU A 87 -14.12 3.16 -1.10
CA LEU A 87 -14.50 3.92 -2.29
C LEU A 87 -15.13 5.28 -1.91
N ILE A 88 -16.06 5.30 -0.96
CA ILE A 88 -16.72 6.54 -0.52
C ILE A 88 -15.68 7.55 -0.04
N THR A 89 -14.74 7.13 0.81
CA THR A 89 -13.68 8.01 1.30
C THR A 89 -12.73 8.46 0.19
N ALA A 90 -12.36 7.56 -0.72
CA ALA A 90 -11.50 7.88 -1.85
C ALA A 90 -12.16 8.89 -2.81
N TYR A 91 -13.43 8.67 -3.18
CA TYR A 91 -14.17 9.62 -4.03
C TYR A 91 -14.42 10.93 -3.30
N GLY A 92 -14.68 10.89 -2.00
CA GLY A 92 -14.74 12.10 -1.17
C GLY A 92 -13.45 12.91 -1.25
N MET A 93 -12.29 12.27 -1.17
CA MET A 93 -10.99 12.94 -1.30
C MET A 93 -10.76 13.52 -2.70
N VAL A 94 -10.99 12.76 -3.78
CA VAL A 94 -10.74 13.24 -5.15
C VAL A 94 -11.64 14.41 -5.55
N ILE A 95 -12.80 14.55 -4.92
CA ILE A 95 -13.71 15.67 -5.14
C ILE A 95 -13.31 16.85 -4.24
N SER A 96 -13.09 16.62 -2.94
CA SER A 96 -12.89 17.70 -1.97
C SER A 96 -11.52 18.38 -2.09
N PHE A 97 -10.44 17.63 -2.34
CA PHE A 97 -9.10 18.23 -2.47
C PHE A 97 -9.00 19.27 -3.60
N PRO A 98 -9.44 19.01 -4.85
CA PRO A 98 -9.39 20.01 -5.91
C PRO A 98 -10.22 21.27 -5.63
N LEU A 99 -11.28 21.16 -4.83
CA LEU A 99 -12.17 22.28 -4.52
C LEU A 99 -11.69 23.15 -3.36
N GLN A 100 -11.03 22.56 -2.35
CA GLN A 100 -10.74 23.29 -1.10
C GLN A 100 -9.35 23.01 -0.50
N GLY A 101 -8.49 22.26 -1.21
CA GLY A 101 -7.22 21.82 -0.64
C GLY A 101 -7.40 20.99 0.62
N TYR A 102 -6.62 21.25 1.66
CA TYR A 102 -6.77 20.66 3.01
C TYR A 102 -7.91 21.30 3.83
N GLY A 103 -9.05 21.56 3.18
CA GLY A 103 -10.24 22.02 3.87
C GLY A 103 -10.94 20.91 4.66
N PHE A 104 -12.01 21.28 5.39
CA PHE A 104 -12.70 20.39 6.33
C PHE A 104 -13.08 19.03 5.73
N PHE A 105 -13.75 19.00 4.57
CA PHE A 105 -14.19 17.75 3.97
C PHE A 105 -13.02 16.87 3.51
N ALA A 106 -11.95 17.45 2.98
CA ALA A 106 -10.76 16.72 2.56
C ALA A 106 -10.09 16.04 3.78
N ILE A 107 -9.98 16.74 4.90
CA ILE A 107 -9.43 16.20 6.17
C ILE A 107 -10.34 15.10 6.69
N VAL A 108 -11.66 15.29 6.71
CA VAL A 108 -12.63 14.27 7.17
C VAL A 108 -12.51 13.00 6.33
N PHE A 109 -12.55 13.08 5.00
CA PHE A 109 -12.47 11.90 4.14
C PHE A 109 -11.11 11.20 4.23
N SER A 110 -10.00 11.94 4.34
CA SER A 110 -8.68 11.34 4.51
C SER A 110 -8.54 10.63 5.86
N THR A 111 -9.07 11.21 6.95
CA THR A 111 -9.08 10.59 8.27
C THR A 111 -9.96 9.33 8.30
N LEU A 112 -11.16 9.40 7.72
CA LEU A 112 -12.05 8.25 7.61
C LEU A 112 -11.41 7.12 6.78
N SER A 113 -10.66 7.44 5.72
CA SER A 113 -9.91 6.45 4.94
C SER A 113 -8.90 5.67 5.79
N ILE A 114 -8.22 6.34 6.74
CA ILE A 114 -7.31 5.68 7.69
C ILE A 114 -8.09 4.71 8.59
N PHE A 115 -9.23 5.12 9.14
CA PHE A 115 -10.06 4.24 9.98
C PHE A 115 -10.63 3.05 9.21
N VAL A 116 -11.02 3.24 7.95
CA VAL A 116 -11.43 2.12 7.08
C VAL A 116 -10.27 1.13 6.88
N SER A 117 -9.05 1.63 6.66
CA SER A 117 -7.84 0.79 6.57
C SER A 117 -7.57 0.02 7.85
N TYR A 118 -7.79 0.61 9.03
CA TYR A 118 -7.70 -0.09 10.30
C TYR A 118 -8.76 -1.19 10.46
N GLY A 119 -10.00 -0.88 10.10
CA GLY A 119 -11.09 -1.87 10.10
C GLY A 119 -10.78 -3.05 9.18
N PHE A 120 -10.21 -2.78 8.01
CA PHE A 120 -9.75 -3.82 7.09
C PHE A 120 -8.58 -4.62 7.69
N ALA A 121 -7.55 -3.95 8.21
CA ALA A 121 -6.39 -4.60 8.80
C ALA A 121 -6.78 -5.54 9.96
N PHE A 122 -7.61 -5.07 10.87
CA PHE A 122 -8.10 -5.88 11.99
C PHE A 122 -8.91 -7.10 11.54
N SER A 123 -9.88 -6.88 10.65
CA SER A 123 -10.74 -7.95 10.15
C SER A 123 -9.95 -8.99 9.36
N PHE A 124 -9.06 -8.54 8.49
CA PHE A 124 -8.25 -9.42 7.66
C PHE A 124 -7.23 -10.21 8.48
N TRP A 125 -6.60 -9.58 9.48
CA TRP A 125 -5.70 -10.26 10.42
C TRP A 125 -6.40 -11.39 11.17
N LYS A 126 -7.62 -11.14 11.66
CA LYS A 126 -8.45 -12.16 12.33
C LYS A 126 -8.71 -13.33 11.38
N ASP A 127 -9.17 -13.05 10.17
CA ASP A 127 -9.49 -14.08 9.19
C ASP A 127 -8.26 -14.90 8.73
N LEU A 128 -7.08 -14.25 8.64
CA LEU A 128 -5.83 -14.97 8.39
C LEU A 128 -5.50 -15.98 9.48
N ASN A 129 -5.81 -15.66 10.75
CA ASN A 129 -5.56 -16.55 11.86
C ASN A 129 -6.55 -17.73 11.90
N GLU A 130 -7.75 -17.56 11.37
CA GLU A 130 -8.78 -18.61 11.28
C GLU A 130 -8.45 -19.65 10.18
N LEU A 131 -7.62 -19.30 9.19
CA LEU A 131 -7.15 -20.27 8.20
C LEU A 131 -6.20 -21.29 8.83
N LYS A 132 -6.55 -22.58 8.76
CA LYS A 132 -5.79 -23.69 9.40
C LYS A 132 -4.45 -23.99 8.73
N ASP A 133 -4.24 -23.53 7.51
CA ASP A 133 -3.00 -23.80 6.76
C ASP A 133 -1.84 -22.90 7.22
N GLU A 134 -0.62 -23.42 7.14
CA GLU A 134 0.62 -22.69 7.50
C GLU A 134 1.29 -22.06 6.27
N ARG A 135 0.53 -21.35 5.44
CA ARG A 135 1.05 -20.70 4.25
C ARG A 135 1.98 -19.54 4.59
N ILE A 136 3.09 -19.43 3.88
CA ILE A 136 4.07 -18.36 4.04
C ILE A 136 3.51 -17.01 3.57
N SER A 137 2.62 -17.03 2.57
CA SER A 137 1.89 -15.82 2.12
C SER A 137 1.19 -15.06 3.25
N LYS A 138 0.73 -15.75 4.32
CA LYS A 138 0.15 -15.09 5.49
C LYS A 138 1.10 -14.14 6.20
N TRP A 139 2.41 -14.48 6.27
CA TRP A 139 3.41 -13.60 6.87
C TRP A 139 3.54 -12.29 6.11
N TRP A 140 3.55 -12.37 4.78
CA TRP A 140 3.60 -11.20 3.91
C TRP A 140 2.37 -10.31 4.07
N PHE A 141 1.17 -10.90 4.13
CA PHE A 141 -0.07 -10.14 4.38
C PHE A 141 -0.07 -9.51 5.78
N LYS A 142 0.37 -10.23 6.81
CA LYS A 142 0.48 -9.65 8.17
C LYS A 142 1.48 -8.49 8.19
N GLY A 143 2.62 -8.63 7.54
CA GLY A 143 3.60 -7.56 7.39
C GLY A 143 3.02 -6.33 6.68
N SER A 144 2.26 -6.54 5.60
CA SER A 144 1.59 -5.44 4.89
C SER A 144 0.61 -4.68 5.79
N LEU A 145 -0.21 -5.39 6.57
CA LEU A 145 -1.16 -4.76 7.50
C LEU A 145 -0.46 -3.96 8.60
N ILE A 146 0.63 -4.49 9.16
CA ILE A 146 1.45 -3.79 10.16
C ILE A 146 1.96 -2.46 9.57
N PHE A 147 2.54 -2.49 8.37
CA PHE A 147 3.07 -1.28 7.74
C PHE A 147 1.97 -0.32 7.29
N SER A 148 0.79 -0.81 6.89
CA SER A 148 -0.38 0.04 6.64
C SER A 148 -0.76 0.85 7.87
N VAL A 149 -0.78 0.20 9.07
CA VAL A 149 -1.06 0.89 10.33
C VAL A 149 0.07 1.85 10.70
N ILE A 150 1.34 1.43 10.62
CA ILE A 150 2.50 2.28 10.93
C ILE A 150 2.52 3.52 10.04
N SER A 151 2.18 3.40 8.77
CA SER A 151 2.21 4.53 7.82
C SER A 151 1.33 5.71 8.26
N SER A 152 0.25 5.45 8.98
CA SER A 152 -0.67 6.48 9.47
C SER A 152 -0.07 7.43 10.51
N ILE A 153 1.06 7.06 11.12
CA ILE A 153 1.81 7.97 12.02
C ILE A 153 2.19 9.26 11.27
N GLY A 154 2.54 9.18 9.99
CA GLY A 154 2.85 10.35 9.16
C GLY A 154 1.70 11.36 9.11
N PRO A 155 0.52 11.02 8.58
CA PRO A 155 -0.66 11.90 8.55
C PRO A 155 -1.09 12.42 9.91
N PHE A 156 -1.04 11.60 10.97
CA PHE A 156 -1.37 12.07 12.32
C PHE A 156 -0.34 13.06 12.86
N SER A 157 0.95 12.86 12.56
CA SER A 157 1.99 13.84 12.90
C SER A 157 1.78 15.17 12.18
N LEU A 158 1.39 15.13 10.89
CA LEU A 158 1.03 16.33 10.12
C LEU A 158 -0.17 17.04 10.74
N SER A 159 -1.24 16.31 11.05
CA SER A 159 -2.44 16.86 11.67
C SER A 159 -2.15 17.51 13.02
N TYR A 160 -1.29 16.88 13.83
CA TYR A 160 -0.85 17.43 15.11
C TYR A 160 -0.06 18.75 14.93
N MET A 161 0.91 18.80 14.02
CA MET A 161 1.67 20.01 13.73
C MET A 161 0.79 21.15 13.23
N MET A 162 -0.19 20.86 12.39
CA MET A 162 -1.15 21.86 11.91
C MET A 162 -2.06 22.36 13.02
N ALA A 163 -2.55 21.48 13.90
CA ALA A 163 -3.44 21.85 15.01
C ALA A 163 -2.72 22.62 16.14
N SER A 164 -1.42 22.38 16.32
CA SER A 164 -0.62 23.05 17.36
C SER A 164 0.05 24.34 16.89
N ASP A 165 -0.20 24.75 15.64
CA ASP A 165 0.45 25.91 14.97
C ASP A 165 2.00 25.89 15.06
N ASN A 166 2.57 24.69 15.13
CA ASN A 166 4.01 24.45 15.28
C ASN A 166 4.56 23.72 14.06
N LEU A 167 4.49 24.39 12.90
CA LEU A 167 4.95 23.85 11.62
C LEU A 167 6.46 23.99 11.48
N HIS A 168 7.18 22.92 11.76
CA HIS A 168 8.59 22.81 11.41
C HIS A 168 8.75 22.12 10.05
N GLU A 169 9.22 22.83 9.04
CA GLU A 169 9.33 22.33 7.65
C GLU A 169 10.00 20.95 7.56
N LYS A 170 11.11 20.74 8.28
CA LYS A 170 11.84 19.45 8.28
C LYS A 170 10.97 18.31 8.82
N TRP A 171 10.27 18.51 9.92
CA TRP A 171 9.40 17.49 10.50
C TRP A 171 8.15 17.26 9.65
N TYR A 172 7.63 18.33 9.06
CA TYR A 172 6.51 18.26 8.11
C TYR A 172 6.86 17.35 6.92
N LEU A 173 7.97 17.62 6.24
CA LEU A 173 8.43 16.81 5.12
C LEU A 173 8.79 15.38 5.56
N ALA A 174 9.47 15.20 6.70
CA ALA A 174 9.79 13.88 7.23
C ALA A 174 8.53 13.04 7.48
N SER A 175 7.44 13.65 7.96
CA SER A 175 6.15 12.97 8.18
C SER A 175 5.51 12.54 6.86
N ILE A 176 5.60 13.36 5.80
CA ILE A 176 5.15 12.98 4.46
C ILE A 176 5.94 11.78 3.95
N TYR A 177 7.28 11.85 4.03
CA TYR A 177 8.15 10.74 3.59
C TYR A 177 7.95 9.48 4.43
N PHE A 178 7.60 9.61 5.72
CA PHE A 178 7.24 8.48 6.58
C PHE A 178 6.00 7.76 6.05
N PHE A 179 4.94 8.50 5.77
CA PHE A 179 3.74 7.95 5.16
C PHE A 179 4.06 7.26 3.83
N LEU A 180 4.72 7.96 2.92
CA LEU A 180 5.04 7.43 1.59
C LEU A 180 5.90 6.17 1.66
N HIS A 181 6.93 6.17 2.52
CA HIS A 181 7.82 5.03 2.68
C HIS A 181 7.06 3.78 3.12
N PHE A 182 6.27 3.88 4.20
CA PHE A 182 5.53 2.72 4.72
C PHE A 182 4.32 2.34 3.88
N GLN A 183 3.79 3.25 3.05
CA GLN A 183 2.80 2.87 2.03
C GLN A 183 3.45 2.09 0.88
N TYR A 184 4.51 2.62 0.24
CA TYR A 184 5.12 1.98 -0.92
C TYR A 184 5.91 0.73 -0.55
N ASN A 185 6.89 0.87 0.34
CA ASN A 185 7.83 -0.20 0.70
C ASN A 185 7.28 -1.13 1.78
N GLY A 186 6.24 -0.69 2.50
CA GLY A 186 5.52 -1.49 3.49
C GLY A 186 4.22 -2.07 2.91
N TRP A 187 3.12 -1.32 2.99
CA TRP A 187 1.78 -1.82 2.67
C TRP A 187 1.70 -2.42 1.26
N PHE A 188 2.03 -1.66 0.22
CA PHE A 188 1.86 -2.13 -1.17
C PHE A 188 2.81 -3.26 -1.51
N PHE A 189 4.09 -3.10 -1.19
CA PHE A 189 5.10 -4.11 -1.50
C PHE A 189 4.78 -5.45 -0.83
N PHE A 190 4.52 -5.46 0.48
CA PHE A 190 4.26 -6.70 1.21
C PHE A 190 2.93 -7.35 0.79
N ALA A 191 1.89 -6.57 0.46
CA ALA A 191 0.63 -7.11 -0.06
C ALA A 191 0.84 -7.76 -1.44
N CYS A 192 1.57 -7.10 -2.36
CA CYS A 192 1.92 -7.66 -3.67
C CYS A 192 2.75 -8.94 -3.54
N MET A 193 3.75 -8.93 -2.65
CA MET A 193 4.56 -10.12 -2.38
C MET A 193 3.73 -11.25 -1.76
N GLY A 194 2.78 -10.95 -0.88
CA GLY A 194 1.84 -11.92 -0.32
C GLY A 194 1.01 -12.60 -1.40
N LEU A 195 0.49 -11.83 -2.36
CA LEU A 195 -0.25 -12.35 -3.52
C LEU A 195 0.65 -13.20 -4.43
N LEU A 196 1.86 -12.74 -4.71
CA LEU A 196 2.82 -13.47 -5.52
C LEU A 196 3.23 -14.79 -4.86
N VAL A 197 3.60 -14.75 -3.57
CA VAL A 197 3.97 -15.96 -2.80
C VAL A 197 2.80 -16.92 -2.76
N HIS A 198 1.58 -16.46 -2.54
CA HIS A 198 0.38 -17.31 -2.62
C HIS A 198 0.25 -18.00 -3.99
N ARG A 199 0.48 -17.25 -5.09
CA ARG A 199 0.43 -17.87 -6.42
C ARG A 199 1.48 -18.95 -6.60
N LEU A 200 2.69 -18.76 -6.07
CA LEU A 200 3.77 -19.74 -6.09
C LEU A 200 3.46 -20.96 -5.20
N GLU A 201 2.80 -20.76 -4.06
CA GLU A 201 2.29 -21.84 -3.20
C GLU A 201 1.29 -22.73 -3.96
N LEU A 202 0.35 -22.13 -4.68
CA LEU A 202 -0.61 -22.87 -5.50
C LEU A 202 0.06 -23.68 -6.63
N MET A 203 1.22 -23.27 -7.11
CA MET A 203 2.03 -24.01 -8.07
C MET A 203 2.88 -25.13 -7.42
N GLY A 204 2.75 -25.33 -6.11
CA GLY A 204 3.47 -26.38 -5.34
C GLY A 204 4.98 -26.12 -5.25
N ILE A 205 5.42 -24.87 -5.24
CA ILE A 205 6.82 -24.50 -5.01
C ILE A 205 7.10 -24.52 -3.51
N HIS A 206 8.17 -25.23 -3.08
CA HIS A 206 8.59 -25.22 -1.67
C HIS A 206 9.19 -23.87 -1.28
N LEU A 207 8.70 -23.29 -0.17
CA LEU A 207 8.83 -21.86 0.07
C LEU A 207 9.63 -21.45 1.31
N ASP A 208 10.39 -22.37 1.93
CA ASP A 208 11.19 -22.04 3.13
C ASP A 208 12.13 -20.84 2.96
N ILE A 209 12.67 -20.68 1.74
CA ILE A 209 13.48 -19.52 1.38
C ILE A 209 12.67 -18.23 1.42
N PHE A 210 11.36 -18.25 1.08
CA PHE A 210 10.51 -17.05 1.13
C PHE A 210 10.23 -16.58 2.56
N LYS A 211 10.24 -17.48 3.55
CA LYS A 211 10.17 -17.10 4.96
C LYS A 211 11.41 -16.29 5.36
N LYS A 212 12.60 -16.74 4.93
CA LYS A 212 13.85 -16.00 5.15
C LYS A 212 13.84 -14.65 4.41
N SER A 213 13.45 -14.63 3.13
CA SER A 213 13.32 -13.38 2.36
C SER A 213 12.35 -12.40 3.03
N PHE A 214 11.20 -12.88 3.52
CA PHE A 214 10.27 -12.07 4.28
C PHE A 214 10.93 -11.39 5.47
N LEU A 215 11.67 -12.15 6.30
CA LEU A 215 12.34 -11.61 7.49
C LEU A 215 13.34 -10.50 7.13
N TYR A 216 14.12 -10.69 6.07
CA TYR A 216 15.08 -9.68 5.61
C TYR A 216 14.38 -8.41 5.12
N PHE A 217 13.34 -8.53 4.31
CA PHE A 217 12.58 -7.36 3.85
C PHE A 217 11.87 -6.66 4.99
N PHE A 218 11.24 -7.43 5.90
CA PHE A 218 10.49 -6.87 7.02
C PHE A 218 11.41 -6.12 8.01
N ALA A 219 12.54 -6.72 8.40
CA ALA A 219 13.49 -6.10 9.29
C ALA A 219 14.15 -4.85 8.67
N ALA A 220 14.49 -4.92 7.38
CA ALA A 220 15.13 -3.81 6.69
C ALA A 220 14.18 -2.66 6.34
N CYS A 221 12.88 -2.91 6.19
CA CYS A 221 11.91 -1.88 5.81
C CYS A 221 11.87 -0.73 6.82
N ILE A 222 11.96 -1.01 8.12
CA ILE A 222 11.87 0.02 9.16
C ILE A 222 13.03 1.01 9.06
N PRO A 223 14.31 0.60 9.15
CA PRO A 223 15.42 1.53 9.10
C PRO A 223 15.67 2.10 7.68
N ALA A 224 15.20 1.46 6.63
CA ALA A 224 15.25 1.99 5.27
C ALA A 224 14.46 3.30 5.10
N TYR A 225 13.54 3.63 6.01
CA TYR A 225 12.89 4.95 6.03
C TYR A 225 13.90 6.10 6.04
N PHE A 226 15.00 5.94 6.77
CA PHE A 226 16.02 6.99 6.84
C PHE A 226 16.68 7.33 5.50
N LEU A 227 16.60 6.44 4.49
CA LEU A 227 16.99 6.77 3.11
C LEU A 227 16.16 7.93 2.54
N SER A 228 14.90 8.04 2.93
CA SER A 228 14.00 9.08 2.45
C SER A 228 14.23 10.44 3.12
N VAL A 229 15.03 10.50 4.19
CA VAL A 229 15.26 11.70 4.98
C VAL A 229 16.75 12.05 5.16
N LEU A 230 17.64 11.58 4.27
CA LEU A 230 19.10 11.86 4.29
C LEU A 230 19.43 13.36 4.14
N TRP A 231 18.50 14.18 3.71
CA TRP A 231 18.59 15.63 3.64
C TRP A 231 18.51 16.31 5.02
N ILE A 232 18.11 15.58 6.08
CA ILE A 232 18.23 16.04 7.47
C ILE A 232 19.59 15.61 8.01
N PRO A 233 20.30 16.47 8.77
CA PRO A 233 21.50 16.05 9.46
C PRO A 233 21.19 14.94 10.47
N ILE A 234 21.65 13.72 10.18
CA ILE A 234 21.46 12.55 11.03
C ILE A 234 22.83 12.05 11.54
N HIS A 235 22.81 11.36 12.67
CA HIS A 235 24.02 10.82 13.27
C HIS A 235 24.64 9.73 12.38
N THR A 236 26.00 9.67 12.30
CA THR A 236 26.74 8.71 11.46
C THR A 236 26.29 7.26 11.62
N ILE A 237 25.92 6.85 12.84
CA ILE A 237 25.39 5.51 13.11
C ILE A 237 24.15 5.20 12.27
N ILE A 238 23.26 6.18 12.02
CA ILE A 238 22.07 5.99 11.20
C ILE A 238 22.43 5.70 9.75
N TYR A 239 23.47 6.37 9.20
CA TYR A 239 23.98 6.04 7.86
C TYR A 239 24.46 4.59 7.76
N LEU A 240 25.17 4.09 8.78
CA LEU A 240 25.60 2.69 8.80
C LEU A 240 24.40 1.73 8.84
N ILE A 241 23.39 2.01 9.67
CA ILE A 241 22.15 1.21 9.75
C ILE A 241 21.44 1.18 8.40
N VAL A 242 21.38 2.32 7.70
CA VAL A 242 20.76 2.45 6.37
C VAL A 242 21.52 1.61 5.33
N ILE A 243 22.86 1.67 5.32
CA ILE A 243 23.68 0.86 4.42
C ILE A 243 23.44 -0.64 4.69
N ILE A 244 23.47 -1.04 5.95
CA ILE A 244 23.18 -2.44 6.34
C ILE A 244 21.79 -2.85 5.87
N SER A 245 20.77 -2.00 6.03
CA SER A 245 19.41 -2.26 5.58
C SER A 245 19.33 -2.49 4.07
N ALA A 246 20.03 -1.65 3.29
CA ALA A 246 20.09 -1.80 1.83
C ALA A 246 20.75 -3.13 1.43
N LEU A 247 21.85 -3.52 2.09
CA LEU A 247 22.54 -4.79 1.86
C LEU A 247 21.64 -5.99 2.23
N VAL A 248 20.90 -5.89 3.33
CA VAL A 248 19.94 -6.92 3.78
C VAL A 248 18.80 -7.08 2.77
N GLN A 249 18.25 -5.99 2.24
CA GLN A 249 17.23 -6.05 1.18
C GLN A 249 17.79 -6.66 -0.10
N MET A 250 18.99 -6.27 -0.51
CA MET A 250 19.66 -6.86 -1.68
C MET A 250 19.85 -8.36 -1.51
N TYR A 251 20.26 -8.82 -0.34
CA TYR A 251 20.38 -10.24 -0.04
C TYR A 251 19.03 -10.96 -0.08
N GLY A 252 17.98 -10.35 0.46
CA GLY A 252 16.60 -10.83 0.35
C GLY A 252 16.17 -11.05 -1.12
N TRP A 253 16.50 -10.12 -2.02
CA TRP A 253 16.26 -10.24 -3.46
C TRP A 253 17.08 -11.35 -4.10
N ILE A 254 18.36 -11.52 -3.74
CA ILE A 254 19.20 -12.59 -4.25
C ILE A 254 18.61 -13.96 -3.89
N LEU A 255 18.14 -14.13 -2.65
CA LEU A 255 17.48 -15.37 -2.22
C LEU A 255 16.19 -15.63 -3.01
N PHE A 256 15.37 -14.60 -3.20
CA PHE A 256 14.14 -14.67 -3.98
C PHE A 256 14.42 -15.08 -5.43
N LEU A 257 15.37 -14.41 -6.09
CA LEU A 257 15.74 -14.72 -7.47
C LEU A 257 16.35 -16.11 -7.64
N LYS A 258 17.16 -16.57 -6.69
CA LYS A 258 17.69 -17.95 -6.70
C LYS A 258 16.55 -18.98 -6.70
N LEU A 259 15.51 -18.74 -5.89
CA LEU A 259 14.37 -19.65 -5.83
C LEU A 259 13.54 -19.64 -7.12
N ILE A 260 13.29 -18.46 -7.70
CA ILE A 260 12.59 -18.34 -8.98
C ILE A 260 13.37 -19.07 -10.07
N ARG A 261 14.69 -18.88 -10.16
CA ARG A 261 15.55 -19.57 -11.14
C ARG A 261 15.53 -21.10 -10.97
N ALA A 262 15.60 -21.59 -9.72
CA ALA A 262 15.55 -23.01 -9.42
C ALA A 262 14.23 -23.68 -9.82
N ASN A 263 13.14 -22.92 -9.95
CA ASN A 263 11.80 -23.41 -10.28
C ASN A 263 11.31 -22.95 -11.67
N ILE A 264 12.20 -22.41 -12.52
CA ILE A 264 11.80 -21.73 -13.76
C ILE A 264 11.01 -22.63 -14.72
N GLU A 265 11.37 -23.91 -14.85
CA GLU A 265 10.66 -24.85 -15.72
C GLU A 265 9.25 -25.13 -15.20
N LYS A 266 9.10 -25.30 -13.89
CA LYS A 266 7.79 -25.48 -13.24
C LYS A 266 6.90 -24.24 -13.42
N LEU A 267 7.50 -23.04 -13.36
CA LEU A 267 6.80 -21.77 -13.61
C LEU A 267 6.34 -21.67 -15.06
N LYS A 268 7.19 -21.98 -16.04
CA LYS A 268 6.84 -21.96 -17.48
C LYS A 268 5.64 -22.86 -17.75
N ILE A 269 5.65 -24.11 -17.25
CA ILE A 269 4.55 -25.07 -17.45
C ILE A 269 3.23 -24.57 -16.84
N ASN A 270 3.27 -23.92 -15.68
CA ASN A 270 2.07 -23.42 -15.02
C ASN A 270 1.55 -22.10 -15.59
N LEU A 271 2.39 -21.30 -16.24
CA LEU A 271 1.98 -20.05 -16.89
C LEU A 271 1.46 -20.27 -18.34
N SER A 272 1.77 -21.40 -18.95
CA SER A 272 1.28 -21.76 -20.30
C SER A 272 -0.10 -22.43 -20.29
N LYS A 273 -0.64 -22.73 -19.13
CA LYS A 273 -2.01 -23.25 -18.90
C LYS A 273 -2.97 -22.13 -18.52
#